data_2dda5b297a9d402b4bc5f6efa3177084
#
_entry.id   2dda5b297a9d402b4bc5f6efa3177084
#
_cell.length_a   1.000
_cell.length_b   1.000
_cell.length_c   1.000
_cell.angle_alpha   90.00
_cell.angle_beta   90.00
_cell.angle_gamma   90.00
#
_symmetry.space_group_name_H-M   'P 1'
#
loop_
_entity.id
_entity.type
_entity.pdbx_description
1 polymer ?
#
loop_
_entity_poly.entity_id
_entity_poly.type
_entity_poly.pdbx_seq_one_letter_code
_entity_poly.pdbx_strand_id
1 'polypeptide(L)'
;MIRNAFAYVTRKKLKSLIIIVIIATMSTFCILGLGIKKATDVSSKKSLGNITNSILLEINRQVNPGTPRGGGNVKERDINRIAQCKEIYSYVKRINSVADLLDHEIIETPETLANQSPERAKNFKNAVMLTGVNDSTRENKFVSGTYKLVEGKHLQNEDKNKVLMHKDLAQKNHLKVGDHLKIKSNLYDADNEKQANEIVDLEIKGLFDGHNKGSVSAAQELYENTLITDVHSAAQVYGDTEETAAYQDATFFVKGQYDLNQVVKSLQKLDIDWREYVLINGASNYPAMYMSISSLYSIANKLFYGALIFAGIIVALLLLLWINARKREIAIMLSLGISKVRIFGQFMIELLFMIIPSYALSYGLAYYFSQSFGHMILNNVTADIAKQLANQGASNQLGAGAEVDGFNKMITSLNVHVSMDTMLIVIGFMTIVMVLALVISSMRILKNKEKTLIYER
;
A
#
# COMPACT_ATOMS: atom_id res chain seq x y z
N MET A 1 -10.87 20.43 48.87
CA MET A 1 -9.93 19.71 48.00
C MET A 1 -9.71 20.42 46.69
N ILE A 2 -10.72 20.67 45.86
CA ILE A 2 -10.57 21.30 44.53
C ILE A 2 -9.87 22.67 44.59
N ARG A 3 -10.29 23.57 45.52
CA ARG A 3 -9.67 24.90 45.69
C ARG A 3 -8.19 24.83 46.09
N ASN A 4 -7.84 23.87 46.92
CA ASN A 4 -6.45 23.67 47.34
C ASN A 4 -5.58 23.10 46.21
N ALA A 5 -6.10 22.16 45.42
CA ALA A 5 -5.43 21.62 44.26
C ALA A 5 -5.18 22.70 43.19
N PHE A 6 -6.18 23.48 42.88
CA PHE A 6 -6.02 24.62 41.95
C PHE A 6 -5.00 25.65 42.46
N ALA A 7 -5.08 26.03 43.72
CA ALA A 7 -4.12 26.97 44.34
C ALA A 7 -2.70 26.44 44.30
N TYR A 8 -2.52 25.13 44.46
CA TYR A 8 -1.18 24.52 44.38
C TYR A 8 -0.60 24.56 42.97
N VAL A 9 -1.38 24.14 41.97
CA VAL A 9 -0.97 24.15 40.56
C VAL A 9 -0.60 25.57 40.10
N THR A 10 -1.39 26.58 40.49
CA THR A 10 -1.13 27.99 40.12
C THR A 10 0.03 28.62 40.88
N ARG A 11 0.32 28.21 42.11
CA ARG A 11 1.46 28.72 42.89
C ARG A 11 2.81 28.11 42.44
N LYS A 12 2.83 26.84 42.02
CA LYS A 12 4.07 26.15 41.56
C LYS A 12 4.14 26.13 40.03
N LYS A 13 3.96 27.31 39.41
CA LYS A 13 3.83 27.50 37.94
C LYS A 13 4.87 26.73 37.11
N LEU A 14 6.17 26.83 37.46
CA LEU A 14 7.25 26.21 36.69
C LEU A 14 7.15 24.69 36.68
N LYS A 15 6.87 24.07 37.85
CA LYS A 15 6.72 22.61 37.94
C LYS A 15 5.49 22.10 37.19
N SER A 16 4.37 22.78 37.34
CA SER A 16 3.14 22.48 36.63
C SER A 16 3.31 22.64 35.12
N LEU A 17 4.00 23.70 34.68
CA LEU A 17 4.29 23.94 33.26
C LEU A 17 5.14 22.83 32.63
N ILE A 18 6.19 22.37 33.34
CA ILE A 18 7.03 21.26 32.86
C ILE A 18 6.19 20.00 32.63
N ILE A 19 5.32 19.66 33.60
CA ILE A 19 4.43 18.48 33.46
C ILE A 19 3.46 18.66 32.30
N ILE A 20 2.84 19.84 32.17
CA ILE A 20 1.93 20.17 31.06
C ILE A 20 2.63 20.01 29.71
N VAL A 21 3.83 20.57 29.56
CA VAL A 21 4.60 20.49 28.31
C VAL A 21 4.95 19.04 27.97
N ILE A 22 5.40 18.25 28.93
CA ILE A 22 5.74 16.84 28.72
C ILE A 22 4.51 16.02 28.31
N ILE A 23 3.40 16.16 29.05
CA ILE A 23 2.14 15.47 28.70
C ILE A 23 1.67 15.92 27.31
N ALA A 24 1.71 17.21 27.00
CA ALA A 24 1.30 17.74 25.72
C ALA A 24 2.17 17.18 24.56
N THR A 25 3.49 17.18 24.73
CA THR A 25 4.41 16.65 23.72
C THR A 25 4.19 15.15 23.49
N MET A 26 4.09 14.37 24.54
CA MET A 26 3.87 12.91 24.41
C MET A 26 2.49 12.59 23.83
N SER A 27 1.45 13.31 24.25
CA SER A 27 0.12 13.19 23.66
C SER A 27 0.11 13.58 22.19
N THR A 28 0.87 14.61 21.78
CA THR A 28 1.04 14.99 20.37
C THR A 28 1.62 13.84 19.56
N PHE A 29 2.69 13.20 20.03
CA PHE A 29 3.26 12.03 19.33
C PHE A 29 2.29 10.85 19.26
N CYS A 30 1.49 10.59 20.31
CA CYS A 30 0.45 9.57 20.27
C CYS A 30 -0.62 9.89 19.21
N ILE A 31 -1.08 11.15 19.13
CA ILE A 31 -2.08 11.60 18.15
C ILE A 31 -1.50 11.47 16.73
N LEU A 32 -0.26 11.90 16.50
CA LEU A 32 0.41 11.77 15.22
C LEU A 32 0.60 10.30 14.82
N GLY A 33 1.00 9.44 15.74
CA GLY A 33 1.15 8.00 15.50
C GLY A 33 -0.17 7.35 15.03
N LEU A 34 -1.28 7.59 15.74
CA LEU A 34 -2.60 7.10 15.33
C LEU A 34 -3.09 7.77 14.05
N GLY A 35 -2.80 9.06 13.84
CA GLY A 35 -3.11 9.79 12.62
C GLY A 35 -2.41 9.19 11.40
N ILE A 36 -1.12 8.87 11.51
CA ILE A 36 -0.34 8.18 10.45
C ILE A 36 -0.95 6.82 10.17
N LYS A 37 -1.27 6.03 11.20
CA LYS A 37 -1.92 4.72 11.02
C LYS A 37 -3.21 4.84 10.22
N LYS A 38 -4.11 5.76 10.60
CA LYS A 38 -5.38 5.99 9.89
C LYS A 38 -5.16 6.50 8.46
N ALA A 39 -4.18 7.40 8.25
CA ALA A 39 -3.81 7.88 6.92
C ALA A 39 -3.25 6.76 6.05
N THR A 40 -2.45 5.85 6.63
CA THR A 40 -1.93 4.66 5.95
C THR A 40 -3.05 3.72 5.55
N ASP A 41 -4.05 3.48 6.41
CA ASP A 41 -5.25 2.68 6.09
C ASP A 41 -6.00 3.25 4.87
N VAL A 42 -6.22 4.57 4.85
CA VAL A 42 -6.92 5.25 3.74
C VAL A 42 -6.08 5.22 2.46
N SER A 43 -4.79 5.54 2.54
CA SER A 43 -3.90 5.55 1.38
C SER A 43 -3.68 4.15 0.81
N SER A 44 -3.55 3.14 1.68
CA SER A 44 -3.47 1.73 1.28
C SER A 44 -4.73 1.29 0.53
N LYS A 45 -5.92 1.55 1.08
CA LYS A 45 -7.19 1.24 0.42
C LYS A 45 -7.34 1.93 -0.93
N LYS A 46 -6.93 3.20 -1.04
CA LYS A 46 -7.00 3.97 -2.28
C LYS A 46 -5.97 3.51 -3.31
N SER A 47 -4.75 3.16 -2.89
CA SER A 47 -3.63 2.83 -3.78
C SER A 47 -3.64 1.38 -4.23
N LEU A 48 -4.08 0.47 -3.38
CA LEU A 48 -4.13 -0.96 -3.68
C LEU A 48 -5.54 -1.41 -4.08
N GLY A 49 -6.57 -0.61 -3.76
CA GLY A 49 -7.95 -0.97 -4.05
C GLY A 49 -8.25 -2.41 -3.64
N ASN A 50 -8.53 -3.26 -4.62
CA ASN A 50 -8.78 -4.69 -4.40
C ASN A 50 -7.50 -5.56 -4.47
N ILE A 51 -6.31 -4.99 -4.72
CA ILE A 51 -5.08 -5.75 -4.97
C ILE A 51 -4.60 -6.51 -3.73
N THR A 52 -4.75 -5.92 -2.55
CA THR A 52 -4.31 -6.58 -1.29
C THR A 52 -5.06 -7.87 -1.00
N ASN A 53 -6.24 -8.05 -1.58
CA ASN A 53 -7.05 -9.25 -1.45
C ASN A 53 -7.13 -10.00 -2.78
N SER A 54 -6.02 -10.20 -3.46
CA SER A 54 -5.95 -10.94 -4.70
C SER A 54 -4.93 -12.09 -4.62
N ILE A 55 -5.17 -13.09 -5.46
CA ILE A 55 -4.31 -14.26 -5.63
C ILE A 55 -3.97 -14.33 -7.12
N LEU A 56 -2.68 -14.35 -7.45
CA LEU A 56 -2.19 -14.54 -8.79
C LEU A 56 -1.90 -16.01 -9.04
N LEU A 57 -2.39 -16.53 -10.15
CA LEU A 57 -2.09 -17.84 -10.67
C LEU A 57 -1.08 -17.71 -11.80
N GLU A 58 0.09 -18.29 -11.62
CA GLU A 58 1.15 -18.37 -12.63
C GLU A 58 1.63 -19.80 -12.82
N ILE A 59 2.37 -20.04 -13.89
CA ILE A 59 3.02 -21.33 -14.11
C ILE A 59 4.16 -21.55 -13.11
N ASN A 60 4.33 -22.79 -12.70
CA ASN A 60 5.52 -23.22 -11.97
C ASN A 60 6.67 -23.48 -12.96
N ARG A 61 7.54 -22.51 -13.15
CA ARG A 61 8.64 -22.58 -14.14
C ARG A 61 9.66 -23.70 -13.88
N GLN A 62 9.61 -24.36 -12.73
CA GLN A 62 10.44 -25.55 -12.47
C GLN A 62 9.94 -26.80 -13.20
N VAL A 63 8.65 -26.85 -13.53
CA VAL A 63 7.97 -27.99 -14.14
C VAL A 63 7.41 -27.61 -15.51
N ASN A 64 6.82 -26.44 -15.62
CA ASN A 64 6.21 -25.91 -16.83
C ASN A 64 7.08 -24.77 -17.41
N PRO A 65 7.75 -24.97 -18.55
CA PRO A 65 8.62 -23.95 -19.14
C PRO A 65 7.85 -22.75 -19.71
N GLY A 66 6.52 -22.86 -19.86
CA GLY A 66 5.70 -21.86 -20.51
C GLY A 66 5.74 -21.94 -22.04
N THR A 67 5.49 -20.81 -22.69
CA THR A 67 5.57 -20.68 -24.15
C THR A 67 7.02 -20.56 -24.63
N PRO A 68 7.32 -20.80 -25.91
CA PRO A 68 8.70 -20.74 -26.46
C PRO A 68 9.42 -19.40 -26.20
N ARG A 69 8.68 -18.28 -26.18
CA ARG A 69 9.23 -16.96 -25.83
C ARG A 69 9.39 -16.77 -24.30
N GLY A 70 8.99 -17.74 -23.50
CA GLY A 70 9.07 -17.69 -22.04
C GLY A 70 7.85 -17.06 -21.38
N GLY A 71 6.73 -16.95 -22.08
CA GLY A 71 5.44 -16.53 -21.53
C GLY A 71 4.83 -17.55 -20.57
N GLY A 72 3.64 -17.26 -20.08
CA GLY A 72 2.83 -18.16 -19.27
C GLY A 72 2.17 -19.26 -20.13
N ASN A 73 1.65 -20.29 -19.47
CA ASN A 73 0.87 -21.35 -20.10
C ASN A 73 -0.23 -21.84 -19.13
N VAL A 74 -0.94 -20.89 -18.54
CA VAL A 74 -2.09 -21.20 -17.68
C VAL A 74 -3.27 -21.57 -18.57
N LYS A 75 -4.05 -22.57 -18.17
CA LYS A 75 -5.17 -23.09 -18.97
C LYS A 75 -6.50 -22.46 -18.55
N GLU A 76 -7.33 -22.10 -19.53
CA GLU A 76 -8.67 -21.52 -19.33
C GLU A 76 -9.54 -22.36 -18.37
N ARG A 77 -9.51 -23.68 -18.54
CA ARG A 77 -10.22 -24.62 -17.69
C ARG A 77 -9.93 -24.42 -16.22
N ASP A 78 -8.65 -24.22 -15.87
CA ASP A 78 -8.21 -24.12 -14.49
C ASP A 78 -8.49 -22.71 -13.92
N ILE A 79 -8.37 -21.68 -14.77
CA ILE A 79 -8.84 -20.32 -14.44
C ILE A 79 -10.33 -20.33 -14.07
N ASN A 80 -11.17 -20.95 -14.91
CA ASN A 80 -12.61 -21.03 -14.71
C ASN A 80 -12.99 -21.80 -13.44
N ARG A 81 -12.27 -22.88 -13.10
CA ARG A 81 -12.47 -23.63 -11.85
C ARG A 81 -12.25 -22.76 -10.62
N ILE A 82 -11.20 -21.94 -10.63
CA ILE A 82 -10.90 -21.02 -9.53
C ILE A 82 -11.92 -19.88 -9.49
N ALA A 83 -12.26 -19.31 -10.65
CA ALA A 83 -13.21 -18.19 -10.74
C ALA A 83 -14.62 -18.53 -10.21
N GLN A 84 -15.03 -19.80 -10.26
CA GLN A 84 -16.31 -20.28 -9.75
C GLN A 84 -16.36 -20.43 -8.22
N CYS A 85 -15.23 -20.29 -7.52
CA CYS A 85 -15.20 -20.39 -6.06
C CYS A 85 -15.97 -19.23 -5.41
N LYS A 86 -16.75 -19.53 -4.37
CA LYS A 86 -17.61 -18.56 -3.66
C LYS A 86 -16.83 -17.40 -3.02
N GLU A 87 -15.57 -17.62 -2.70
CA GLU A 87 -14.65 -16.66 -2.12
C GLU A 87 -14.20 -15.59 -3.14
N ILE A 88 -14.22 -15.92 -4.43
CA ILE A 88 -13.82 -15.04 -5.53
C ILE A 88 -15.03 -14.21 -5.95
N TYR A 89 -14.82 -12.90 -6.17
CA TYR A 89 -15.89 -12.03 -6.67
C TYR A 89 -15.62 -11.49 -8.05
N SER A 90 -14.36 -11.53 -8.51
CA SER A 90 -13.94 -11.09 -9.84
C SER A 90 -12.57 -11.65 -10.16
N TYR A 91 -12.20 -11.65 -11.43
CA TYR A 91 -10.87 -12.05 -11.88
C TYR A 91 -10.48 -11.32 -13.16
N VAL A 92 -9.19 -11.27 -13.45
CA VAL A 92 -8.63 -10.86 -14.74
C VAL A 92 -7.70 -11.96 -15.22
N LYS A 93 -7.83 -12.34 -16.48
CA LYS A 93 -6.95 -13.29 -17.17
C LYS A 93 -6.25 -12.55 -18.31
N ARG A 94 -5.03 -12.94 -18.63
CA ARG A 94 -4.18 -12.23 -19.57
C ARG A 94 -3.54 -13.16 -20.57
N ILE A 95 -3.57 -12.78 -21.86
CA ILE A 95 -2.83 -13.40 -22.96
C ILE A 95 -1.85 -12.35 -23.48
N ASN A 96 -0.60 -12.73 -23.73
CA ASN A 96 0.38 -11.90 -24.42
C ASN A 96 0.68 -12.49 -25.79
N SER A 97 0.51 -11.71 -26.84
CA SER A 97 0.83 -12.10 -28.21
C SER A 97 1.51 -10.95 -28.97
N VAL A 98 2.05 -11.25 -30.14
CA VAL A 98 2.68 -10.26 -31.03
C VAL A 98 1.98 -10.30 -32.37
N ALA A 99 1.64 -9.13 -32.89
CA ALA A 99 1.06 -8.97 -34.22
C ALA A 99 1.71 -7.81 -34.96
N ASP A 100 1.56 -7.80 -36.28
CA ASP A 100 2.00 -6.70 -37.14
C ASP A 100 0.81 -5.76 -37.43
N LEU A 101 1.03 -4.47 -37.34
CA LEU A 101 0.07 -3.48 -37.83
C LEU A 101 -0.01 -3.57 -39.35
N LEU A 102 -1.22 -3.65 -39.91
CA LEU A 102 -1.47 -3.52 -41.34
C LEU A 102 -1.81 -2.05 -41.67
N ASP A 103 -1.17 -1.53 -42.73
CA ASP A 103 -1.40 -0.18 -43.25
C ASP A 103 -1.12 0.97 -42.26
N HIS A 104 -0.41 0.67 -41.15
CA HIS A 104 -0.05 1.62 -40.09
C HIS A 104 1.39 1.45 -39.66
N GLU A 105 1.96 2.50 -39.07
CA GLU A 105 3.34 2.53 -38.61
C GLU A 105 3.45 2.49 -37.08
N ILE A 106 4.45 1.77 -36.59
CA ILE A 106 4.80 1.77 -35.15
C ILE A 106 5.62 3.02 -34.78
N ILE A 107 5.75 3.29 -33.49
CA ILE A 107 6.66 4.31 -32.96
C ILE A 107 8.05 3.72 -32.80
N GLU A 108 9.06 4.42 -33.31
CA GLU A 108 10.48 4.06 -33.17
C GLU A 108 11.21 5.19 -32.49
N THR A 109 12.23 4.86 -31.72
CA THR A 109 13.15 5.80 -31.07
C THR A 109 14.57 5.60 -31.61
N PRO A 110 15.46 6.61 -31.51
CA PRO A 110 16.85 6.43 -31.90
C PRO A 110 17.52 5.23 -31.21
N GLU A 111 17.11 4.94 -29.97
CA GLU A 111 17.62 3.84 -29.16
C GLU A 111 17.14 2.48 -29.69
N THR A 112 15.85 2.33 -29.98
CA THR A 112 15.31 1.09 -30.55
C THR A 112 15.88 0.79 -31.91
N LEU A 113 16.09 1.81 -32.76
CA LEU A 113 16.73 1.65 -34.05
C LEU A 113 18.20 1.23 -33.96
N ALA A 114 18.95 1.78 -32.98
CA ALA A 114 20.36 1.46 -32.79
C ALA A 114 20.58 0.04 -32.23
N ASN A 115 19.62 -0.50 -31.46
CA ASN A 115 19.76 -1.78 -30.76
C ASN A 115 19.19 -2.98 -31.55
N GLN A 116 18.51 -2.77 -32.66
CA GLN A 116 17.93 -3.84 -33.46
C GLN A 116 18.96 -4.45 -34.45
N SER A 117 19.03 -5.78 -34.49
CA SER A 117 19.70 -6.43 -35.60
C SER A 117 18.97 -6.24 -36.93
N PRO A 118 19.64 -6.24 -38.09
CA PRO A 118 18.99 -6.10 -39.40
C PRO A 118 17.87 -7.13 -39.64
N GLU A 119 18.05 -8.34 -39.17
CA GLU A 119 17.07 -9.42 -39.26
C GLU A 119 15.82 -9.11 -38.42
N ARG A 120 16.00 -8.69 -37.17
CA ARG A 120 14.90 -8.31 -36.28
C ARG A 120 14.14 -7.10 -36.80
N ALA A 121 14.86 -6.09 -37.28
CA ALA A 121 14.26 -4.92 -37.91
C ALA A 121 13.39 -5.27 -39.13
N LYS A 122 13.76 -6.30 -39.88
CA LYS A 122 12.97 -6.81 -41.02
C LYS A 122 11.74 -7.60 -40.54
N ASN A 123 11.94 -8.56 -39.64
CA ASN A 123 10.90 -9.52 -39.23
C ASN A 123 9.86 -8.96 -38.28
N PHE A 124 10.19 -7.87 -37.56
CA PHE A 124 9.31 -7.22 -36.60
C PHE A 124 9.09 -5.72 -36.92
N LYS A 125 9.19 -5.36 -38.20
CA LYS A 125 9.14 -3.97 -38.66
C LYS A 125 7.89 -3.21 -38.18
N ASN A 126 6.73 -3.86 -38.19
CA ASN A 126 5.45 -3.29 -37.80
C ASN A 126 4.86 -3.99 -36.57
N ALA A 127 5.71 -4.70 -35.81
CA ALA A 127 5.26 -5.51 -34.70
C ALA A 127 4.84 -4.67 -33.50
N VAL A 128 3.72 -5.03 -32.92
CA VAL A 128 3.14 -4.49 -31.68
C VAL A 128 2.93 -5.61 -30.67
N MET A 129 3.08 -5.30 -29.40
CA MET A 129 2.70 -6.21 -28.31
C MET A 129 1.20 -6.14 -28.07
N LEU A 130 0.56 -7.30 -28.04
CA LEU A 130 -0.83 -7.43 -27.66
C LEU A 130 -0.92 -7.93 -26.23
N THR A 131 -1.76 -7.31 -25.43
CA THR A 131 -2.16 -7.78 -24.11
C THR A 131 -3.66 -7.97 -24.11
N GLY A 132 -4.12 -9.21 -24.31
CA GLY A 132 -5.53 -9.58 -24.26
C GLY A 132 -6.01 -9.76 -22.83
N VAL A 133 -7.04 -9.03 -22.43
CA VAL A 133 -7.63 -9.09 -21.08
C VAL A 133 -9.15 -9.11 -21.14
N ASN A 134 -9.78 -9.76 -20.16
CA ASN A 134 -11.23 -9.75 -20.04
C ASN A 134 -11.78 -8.48 -19.34
N ASP A 135 -10.95 -7.75 -18.58
CA ASP A 135 -11.30 -6.49 -17.91
C ASP A 135 -10.05 -5.60 -17.80
N SER A 136 -9.95 -4.59 -18.67
CA SER A 136 -8.79 -3.70 -18.68
C SER A 136 -8.72 -2.76 -17.47
N THR A 137 -9.80 -2.57 -16.70
CA THR A 137 -9.75 -1.79 -15.46
C THR A 137 -8.88 -2.45 -14.39
N ARG A 138 -8.69 -3.77 -14.51
CA ARG A 138 -7.95 -4.62 -13.57
C ARG A 138 -6.61 -5.10 -14.12
N GLU A 139 -6.28 -4.70 -15.32
CA GLU A 139 -4.97 -4.98 -15.92
C GLU A 139 -3.89 -4.23 -15.11
N ASN A 140 -2.76 -4.90 -14.88
CA ASN A 140 -1.71 -4.45 -13.94
C ASN A 140 -1.20 -3.03 -14.21
N LYS A 141 -1.00 -2.64 -15.47
CA LYS A 141 -0.49 -1.29 -15.82
C LYS A 141 -1.52 -0.20 -15.57
N PHE A 142 -2.81 -0.48 -15.78
CA PHE A 142 -3.87 0.45 -15.39
C PHE A 142 -4.02 0.53 -13.87
N VAL A 143 -4.00 -0.59 -13.19
CA VAL A 143 -4.07 -0.65 -11.73
C VAL A 143 -2.86 0.02 -11.08
N SER A 144 -1.66 -0.18 -11.63
CA SER A 144 -0.44 0.50 -11.13
C SER A 144 -0.44 1.99 -11.42
N GLY A 145 -1.30 2.48 -12.33
CA GLY A 145 -1.33 3.86 -12.79
C GLY A 145 -0.21 4.20 -13.76
N THR A 146 0.48 3.19 -14.29
CA THR A 146 1.43 3.30 -15.40
C THR A 146 0.69 3.71 -16.67
N TYR A 147 -0.44 3.07 -16.94
CA TYR A 147 -1.38 3.48 -17.98
C TYR A 147 -2.53 4.27 -17.40
N LYS A 148 -2.98 5.28 -18.14
CA LYS A 148 -4.18 6.07 -17.85
C LYS A 148 -5.06 6.13 -19.08
N LEU A 149 -6.31 5.73 -18.97
CA LEU A 149 -7.28 5.95 -20.03
C LEU A 149 -7.50 7.46 -20.17
N VAL A 150 -7.30 8.01 -21.38
CA VAL A 150 -7.44 9.44 -21.68
C VAL A 150 -8.68 9.72 -22.51
N GLU A 151 -9.16 8.74 -23.29
CA GLU A 151 -10.35 8.88 -24.12
C GLU A 151 -11.05 7.52 -24.26
N GLY A 152 -12.37 7.51 -24.45
CA GLY A 152 -13.17 6.30 -24.65
C GLY A 152 -13.51 5.55 -23.36
N LYS A 153 -13.57 4.22 -23.42
CA LYS A 153 -13.98 3.33 -22.32
C LYS A 153 -13.06 2.13 -22.22
N HIS A 154 -12.90 1.61 -20.99
CA HIS A 154 -12.21 0.35 -20.75
C HIS A 154 -12.88 -0.85 -21.41
N LEU A 155 -12.09 -1.89 -21.69
CA LEU A 155 -12.57 -3.19 -22.13
C LEU A 155 -13.25 -3.92 -20.96
N GLN A 156 -14.31 -4.65 -21.28
CA GLN A 156 -15.07 -5.48 -20.38
C GLN A 156 -15.21 -6.90 -20.93
N ASN A 157 -15.68 -7.82 -20.13
CA ASN A 157 -15.70 -9.26 -20.46
C ASN A 157 -16.54 -9.61 -21.72
N GLU A 158 -17.51 -8.75 -22.06
CA GLU A 158 -18.39 -8.96 -23.22
C GLU A 158 -17.81 -8.40 -24.53
N ASP A 159 -16.73 -7.66 -24.46
CA ASP A 159 -16.12 -7.05 -25.64
C ASP A 159 -15.45 -8.10 -26.54
N LYS A 160 -15.65 -7.96 -27.83
CA LYS A 160 -14.97 -8.74 -28.87
C LYS A 160 -14.52 -7.81 -29.99
N ASN A 161 -13.34 -8.09 -30.52
CA ASN A 161 -12.71 -7.29 -31.57
C ASN A 161 -12.59 -5.80 -31.18
N LYS A 162 -12.23 -5.54 -29.93
CA LYS A 162 -12.03 -4.20 -29.40
C LYS A 162 -10.58 -4.03 -28.92
N VAL A 163 -10.10 -2.78 -29.03
CA VAL A 163 -8.73 -2.46 -28.64
C VAL A 163 -8.66 -1.11 -27.92
N LEU A 164 -7.78 -1.02 -26.91
CA LEU A 164 -7.27 0.24 -26.42
C LEU A 164 -5.88 0.46 -27.03
N MET A 165 -5.63 1.64 -27.55
CA MET A 165 -4.40 2.02 -28.24
C MET A 165 -3.72 3.17 -27.48
N HIS A 166 -2.40 3.25 -27.55
CA HIS A 166 -1.70 4.41 -27.00
C HIS A 166 -2.01 5.67 -27.83
N LYS A 167 -2.23 6.79 -27.13
CA LYS A 167 -2.59 8.06 -27.77
C LYS A 167 -1.60 8.52 -28.85
N ASP A 168 -0.28 8.34 -28.60
CA ASP A 168 0.77 8.78 -29.53
C ASP A 168 0.82 7.89 -30.79
N LEU A 169 0.56 6.57 -30.63
CA LEU A 169 0.43 5.67 -31.78
C LEU A 169 -0.82 6.01 -32.63
N ALA A 170 -1.94 6.33 -31.96
CA ALA A 170 -3.16 6.78 -32.61
C ALA A 170 -2.93 8.11 -33.34
N GLN A 171 -2.26 9.07 -32.72
CA GLN A 171 -1.92 10.37 -33.35
C GLN A 171 -1.02 10.19 -34.57
N LYS A 172 0.03 9.35 -34.49
CA LYS A 172 0.94 9.08 -35.60
C LYS A 172 0.19 8.52 -36.82
N ASN A 173 -0.80 7.67 -36.59
CA ASN A 173 -1.57 6.99 -37.63
C ASN A 173 -2.91 7.69 -37.96
N HIS A 174 -3.18 8.89 -37.41
CA HIS A 174 -4.42 9.65 -37.62
C HIS A 174 -5.69 8.90 -37.23
N LEU A 175 -5.60 8.02 -36.22
CA LEU A 175 -6.68 7.20 -35.70
C LEU A 175 -7.32 7.83 -34.44
N LYS A 176 -8.60 7.56 -34.24
CA LYS A 176 -9.41 8.02 -33.10
C LYS A 176 -10.33 6.92 -32.60
N VAL A 177 -10.93 7.13 -31.44
CA VAL A 177 -11.95 6.21 -30.89
C VAL A 177 -13.09 6.02 -31.87
N GLY A 178 -13.45 4.75 -32.14
CA GLY A 178 -14.45 4.31 -33.12
C GLY A 178 -13.86 3.94 -34.48
N ASP A 179 -12.62 4.26 -34.79
CA ASP A 179 -11.97 3.82 -36.02
C ASP A 179 -11.55 2.34 -35.90
N HIS A 180 -11.26 1.74 -37.06
CA HIS A 180 -10.85 0.34 -37.17
C HIS A 180 -9.36 0.23 -37.45
N LEU A 181 -8.73 -0.77 -36.79
CA LEU A 181 -7.33 -1.12 -36.94
C LEU A 181 -7.20 -2.60 -37.31
N LYS A 182 -6.49 -2.90 -38.39
CA LYS A 182 -6.19 -4.29 -38.76
C LYS A 182 -4.82 -4.68 -38.28
N ILE A 183 -4.76 -5.85 -37.65
CA ILE A 183 -3.52 -6.50 -37.23
C ILE A 183 -3.42 -7.87 -37.89
N LYS A 184 -2.19 -8.34 -38.04
CA LYS A 184 -1.90 -9.64 -38.63
C LYS A 184 -0.94 -10.43 -37.75
N SER A 185 -1.10 -11.75 -37.69
CA SER A 185 -0.17 -12.64 -37.01
C SER A 185 1.26 -12.38 -37.46
N ASN A 186 2.21 -12.20 -36.50
CA ASN A 186 3.62 -12.18 -36.84
C ASN A 186 4.14 -13.63 -36.95
N LEU A 187 4.63 -14.01 -38.15
CA LEU A 187 5.10 -15.36 -38.43
C LEU A 187 6.49 -15.69 -37.83
N TYR A 188 7.19 -14.67 -37.35
CA TYR A 188 8.52 -14.80 -36.77
C TYR A 188 8.48 -14.80 -35.22
N ASP A 189 7.31 -14.60 -34.64
CA ASP A 189 7.17 -14.73 -33.19
C ASP A 189 7.22 -16.20 -32.79
N ALA A 190 8.09 -16.50 -31.82
CA ALA A 190 8.31 -17.87 -31.35
C ALA A 190 7.05 -18.51 -30.75
N ASP A 191 6.15 -17.70 -30.16
CA ASP A 191 4.91 -18.19 -29.57
C ASP A 191 3.82 -18.49 -30.62
N ASN A 192 4.00 -18.07 -31.88
CA ASN A 192 3.13 -18.46 -32.99
C ASN A 192 3.52 -19.86 -33.50
N GLU A 193 3.47 -20.86 -32.64
CA GLU A 193 3.87 -22.24 -32.96
C GLU A 193 3.05 -22.86 -34.09
N LYS A 194 1.79 -22.46 -34.24
CA LYS A 194 0.89 -22.92 -35.28
C LYS A 194 1.15 -22.30 -36.64
N GLN A 195 2.08 -21.34 -36.72
CA GLN A 195 2.32 -20.55 -37.93
C GLN A 195 1.00 -19.91 -38.44
N ALA A 196 0.15 -19.48 -37.49
CA ALA A 196 -1.09 -18.81 -37.83
C ALA A 196 -0.81 -17.53 -38.62
N ASN A 197 -1.69 -17.26 -39.61
CA ASN A 197 -1.56 -16.13 -40.51
C ASN A 197 -2.90 -15.37 -40.57
N GLU A 198 -3.46 -15.14 -39.41
CA GLU A 198 -4.78 -14.54 -39.21
C GLU A 198 -4.71 -13.01 -39.37
N ILE A 199 -5.80 -12.42 -39.87
CA ILE A 199 -6.00 -10.98 -39.89
C ILE A 199 -7.20 -10.69 -38.97
N VAL A 200 -6.99 -9.82 -37.99
CA VAL A 200 -8.00 -9.43 -37.03
C VAL A 200 -8.31 -7.94 -37.21
N ASP A 201 -9.58 -7.63 -37.38
CA ASP A 201 -10.07 -6.23 -37.48
C ASP A 201 -10.60 -5.79 -36.13
N LEU A 202 -10.00 -4.75 -35.55
CA LEU A 202 -10.26 -4.26 -34.19
C LEU A 202 -10.84 -2.84 -34.24
N GLU A 203 -11.94 -2.61 -33.53
CA GLU A 203 -12.44 -1.24 -33.30
C GLU A 203 -11.75 -0.62 -32.09
N ILE A 204 -11.26 0.61 -32.24
CA ILE A 204 -10.62 1.37 -31.16
C ILE A 204 -11.68 1.83 -30.16
N LYS A 205 -11.72 1.20 -29.00
CA LYS A 205 -12.69 1.52 -27.93
C LYS A 205 -12.22 2.65 -27.01
N GLY A 206 -10.91 2.88 -26.93
CA GLY A 206 -10.35 3.96 -26.14
C GLY A 206 -8.86 4.17 -26.38
N LEU A 207 -8.39 5.31 -25.90
CA LEU A 207 -6.99 5.70 -25.94
C LEU A 207 -6.42 5.80 -24.53
N PHE A 208 -5.19 5.34 -24.37
CA PHE A 208 -4.47 5.45 -23.10
C PHE A 208 -3.14 6.18 -23.25
N ASP A 209 -2.59 6.64 -22.14
CA ASP A 209 -1.31 7.30 -22.02
C ASP A 209 -0.43 6.55 -21.04
N GLY A 210 0.89 6.55 -21.23
CA GLY A 210 1.88 5.93 -20.37
C GLY A 210 3.20 5.70 -21.09
N HIS A 211 4.33 5.93 -20.42
CA HIS A 211 5.66 5.82 -21.04
C HIS A 211 6.56 4.89 -20.23
N ASN A 212 7.48 4.21 -20.93
CA ASN A 212 8.52 3.41 -20.29
C ASN A 212 9.39 4.29 -19.39
N LYS A 213 9.70 3.80 -18.20
CA LYS A 213 10.60 4.49 -17.26
C LYS A 213 12.07 4.10 -17.47
N GLY A 214 12.31 2.99 -18.16
CA GLY A 214 13.63 2.47 -18.45
C GLY A 214 13.91 2.44 -19.94
N SER A 215 15.15 2.09 -20.28
CA SER A 215 15.63 1.87 -21.63
C SER A 215 14.96 0.64 -22.23
N VAL A 216 14.54 0.74 -23.48
CA VAL A 216 13.88 -0.32 -24.25
C VAL A 216 14.71 -0.64 -25.49
N SER A 217 15.00 -1.92 -25.72
CA SER A 217 15.87 -2.34 -26.80
C SER A 217 15.17 -2.60 -28.12
N ALA A 218 13.88 -2.92 -28.10
CA ALA A 218 13.10 -3.24 -29.28
C ALA A 218 11.83 -2.38 -29.39
N ALA A 219 11.48 -1.92 -30.58
CA ALA A 219 10.37 -1.01 -30.77
C ALA A 219 9.01 -1.58 -30.29
N GLN A 220 8.76 -2.89 -30.47
CA GLN A 220 7.54 -3.53 -29.97
C GLN A 220 7.41 -3.56 -28.45
N GLU A 221 8.49 -3.33 -27.69
CA GLU A 221 8.48 -3.27 -26.23
C GLU A 221 8.14 -1.86 -25.68
N LEU A 222 8.07 -0.86 -26.57
CA LEU A 222 7.60 0.47 -26.19
C LEU A 222 6.14 0.40 -25.78
N TYR A 223 5.78 1.12 -24.71
CA TYR A 223 4.40 1.21 -24.26
C TYR A 223 3.50 1.87 -25.31
N GLU A 224 4.07 2.75 -26.10
CA GLU A 224 3.43 3.40 -27.26
C GLU A 224 3.00 2.37 -28.32
N ASN A 225 3.72 1.24 -28.45
CA ASN A 225 3.42 0.16 -29.40
C ASN A 225 2.70 -1.02 -28.75
N THR A 226 2.11 -0.82 -27.56
CA THR A 226 1.28 -1.84 -26.90
C THR A 226 -0.19 -1.62 -27.24
N LEU A 227 -0.87 -2.67 -27.63
CA LEU A 227 -2.31 -2.72 -27.79
C LEU A 227 -2.93 -3.56 -26.68
N ILE A 228 -3.91 -3.02 -25.98
CA ILE A 228 -4.70 -3.80 -25.00
C ILE A 228 -5.96 -4.26 -25.70
N THR A 229 -6.11 -5.56 -25.91
CA THR A 229 -7.25 -6.14 -26.63
C THR A 229 -8.15 -6.94 -25.70
N ASP A 230 -9.32 -7.35 -26.21
CA ASP A 230 -10.06 -8.44 -25.59
C ASP A 230 -9.32 -9.77 -25.76
N VAL A 231 -9.67 -10.75 -24.93
CA VAL A 231 -9.00 -12.07 -24.87
C VAL A 231 -9.18 -12.84 -26.19
N HIS A 232 -10.36 -12.75 -26.80
CA HIS A 232 -10.68 -13.43 -28.04
C HIS A 232 -9.74 -13.02 -29.17
N SER A 233 -9.57 -11.69 -29.35
CA SER A 233 -8.69 -11.12 -30.38
C SER A 233 -7.23 -11.50 -30.18
N ALA A 234 -6.74 -11.49 -28.94
CA ALA A 234 -5.36 -11.88 -28.62
C ALA A 234 -5.09 -13.36 -28.88
N ALA A 235 -6.07 -14.24 -28.61
CA ALA A 235 -5.97 -15.67 -28.91
C ALA A 235 -6.00 -15.94 -30.41
N GLN A 236 -6.89 -15.27 -31.13
CA GLN A 236 -7.08 -15.45 -32.58
C GLN A 236 -5.80 -15.17 -33.37
N VAL A 237 -4.97 -14.21 -32.95
CA VAL A 237 -3.69 -13.90 -33.59
C VAL A 237 -2.76 -15.11 -33.72
N TYR A 238 -2.85 -16.09 -32.81
CA TYR A 238 -2.08 -17.33 -32.89
C TYR A 238 -2.90 -18.54 -33.35
N GLY A 239 -4.09 -18.28 -33.92
CA GLY A 239 -5.00 -19.33 -34.38
C GLY A 239 -5.60 -20.15 -33.22
N ASP A 240 -5.72 -19.53 -32.06
CA ASP A 240 -6.30 -20.10 -30.87
C ASP A 240 -7.72 -19.61 -30.62
N THR A 241 -8.47 -20.34 -29.85
CA THR A 241 -9.68 -19.88 -29.16
C THR A 241 -9.36 -19.54 -27.72
N GLU A 242 -10.28 -18.91 -27.00
CA GLU A 242 -10.10 -18.64 -25.57
C GLU A 242 -9.81 -19.94 -24.79
N GLU A 243 -10.40 -21.07 -25.19
CA GLU A 243 -10.22 -22.37 -24.51
C GLU A 243 -8.84 -22.99 -24.74
N THR A 244 -8.26 -22.78 -25.93
CA THR A 244 -6.98 -23.42 -26.33
C THR A 244 -5.78 -22.52 -26.08
N ALA A 245 -5.98 -21.22 -25.91
CA ALA A 245 -4.92 -20.24 -25.73
C ALA A 245 -4.08 -20.49 -24.46
N ALA A 246 -2.82 -20.15 -24.54
CA ALA A 246 -1.91 -20.12 -23.40
C ALA A 246 -2.01 -18.76 -22.68
N TYR A 247 -2.59 -18.77 -21.49
CA TYR A 247 -2.69 -17.54 -20.69
C TYR A 247 -1.36 -17.25 -19.98
N GLN A 248 -0.99 -15.99 -19.98
CA GLN A 248 0.19 -15.51 -19.26
C GLN A 248 0.03 -15.76 -17.76
N ASP A 249 -1.11 -15.37 -17.23
CA ASP A 249 -1.49 -15.48 -15.83
C ASP A 249 -2.99 -15.19 -15.63
N ALA A 250 -3.46 -15.37 -14.39
CA ALA A 250 -4.77 -14.90 -13.97
C ALA A 250 -4.73 -14.39 -12.53
N THR A 251 -5.32 -13.23 -12.28
CA THR A 251 -5.46 -12.64 -10.94
C THR A 251 -6.89 -12.75 -10.45
N PHE A 252 -7.09 -13.36 -9.30
CA PHE A 252 -8.40 -13.58 -8.67
C PHE A 252 -8.56 -12.65 -7.48
N PHE A 253 -9.65 -11.90 -7.43
CA PHE A 253 -9.96 -10.95 -6.36
C PHE A 253 -10.88 -11.61 -5.32
N VAL A 254 -10.40 -11.68 -4.09
CA VAL A 254 -11.07 -12.36 -2.97
C VAL A 254 -11.96 -11.38 -2.21
N LYS A 255 -13.17 -11.80 -1.84
CA LYS A 255 -14.08 -10.99 -1.00
C LYS A 255 -13.42 -10.68 0.34
N GLY A 256 -13.51 -9.43 0.79
CA GLY A 256 -12.77 -8.92 1.95
C GLY A 256 -13.08 -9.58 3.30
N GLN A 257 -14.12 -10.42 3.36
CA GLN A 257 -14.48 -11.19 4.55
C GLN A 257 -13.68 -12.48 4.74
N TYR A 258 -12.90 -12.90 3.73
CA TYR A 258 -12.11 -14.13 3.77
C TYR A 258 -10.63 -13.84 3.97
N ASP A 259 -9.97 -14.67 4.76
CA ASP A 259 -8.51 -14.66 4.91
C ASP A 259 -7.84 -15.30 3.70
N LEU A 260 -6.89 -14.60 3.09
CA LEU A 260 -6.19 -15.04 1.87
C LEU A 260 -5.51 -16.39 2.03
N ASN A 261 -4.88 -16.65 3.19
CA ASN A 261 -4.17 -17.91 3.40
C ASN A 261 -5.14 -19.09 3.49
N GLN A 262 -6.33 -18.86 4.05
CA GLN A 262 -7.38 -19.88 4.08
C GLN A 262 -7.95 -20.13 2.68
N VAL A 263 -8.13 -19.07 1.90
CA VAL A 263 -8.59 -19.19 0.50
C VAL A 263 -7.56 -19.96 -0.33
N VAL A 264 -6.27 -19.62 -0.26
CA VAL A 264 -5.20 -20.38 -0.95
C VAL A 264 -5.27 -21.86 -0.60
N LYS A 265 -5.40 -22.21 0.69
CA LYS A 265 -5.56 -23.60 1.12
C LYS A 265 -6.83 -24.27 0.60
N SER A 266 -7.92 -23.52 0.40
CA SER A 266 -9.15 -24.06 -0.19
C SER A 266 -9.02 -24.28 -1.69
N LEU A 267 -8.37 -23.34 -2.40
CA LEU A 267 -8.10 -23.44 -3.84
C LEU A 267 -7.19 -24.65 -4.16
N GLN A 268 -6.18 -24.90 -3.33
CA GLN A 268 -5.27 -26.04 -3.49
C GLN A 268 -5.95 -27.41 -3.39
N LYS A 269 -7.22 -27.47 -2.94
CA LYS A 269 -8.03 -28.71 -2.91
C LYS A 269 -8.82 -28.93 -4.20
N LEU A 270 -8.84 -27.96 -5.11
CA LEU A 270 -9.50 -28.12 -6.41
C LEU A 270 -8.75 -29.18 -7.26
N ASP A 271 -9.49 -29.83 -8.14
CA ASP A 271 -8.96 -30.80 -9.11
C ASP A 271 -8.18 -30.08 -10.23
N ILE A 272 -7.02 -29.54 -9.86
CA ILE A 272 -6.06 -28.83 -10.70
C ILE A 272 -4.70 -29.48 -10.47
N ASP A 273 -3.89 -29.65 -11.52
CA ASP A 273 -2.51 -30.11 -11.35
C ASP A 273 -1.63 -28.99 -10.78
N TRP A 274 -1.60 -28.87 -9.46
CA TRP A 274 -0.83 -27.83 -8.75
C TRP A 274 0.68 -27.95 -8.88
N ARG A 275 1.21 -28.99 -9.55
CA ARG A 275 2.63 -29.06 -9.91
C ARG A 275 2.95 -28.06 -11.04
N GLU A 276 1.98 -27.85 -11.94
CA GLU A 276 2.08 -26.95 -13.09
C GLU A 276 1.99 -25.47 -12.71
N TYR A 277 1.41 -25.15 -11.53
CA TYR A 277 1.05 -23.78 -11.14
C TYR A 277 1.55 -23.40 -9.74
N VAL A 278 1.67 -22.10 -9.54
CA VAL A 278 1.90 -21.47 -8.24
C VAL A 278 0.82 -20.42 -7.97
N LEU A 279 0.36 -20.37 -6.71
CA LEU A 279 -0.53 -19.31 -6.24
C LEU A 279 0.31 -18.31 -5.45
N ILE A 280 0.34 -17.07 -5.91
CA ILE A 280 1.11 -15.99 -5.34
C ILE A 280 0.15 -14.96 -4.75
N ASN A 281 0.47 -14.43 -3.57
CA ASN A 281 -0.29 -13.31 -3.02
C ASN A 281 -0.13 -12.10 -3.96
N GLY A 282 -1.24 -11.52 -4.43
CA GLY A 282 -1.21 -10.38 -5.35
C GLY A 282 -0.46 -9.17 -4.81
N ALA A 283 -0.35 -9.03 -3.50
CA ALA A 283 0.51 -8.01 -2.88
C ALA A 283 2.00 -8.19 -3.20
N SER A 284 2.44 -9.41 -3.56
CA SER A 284 3.83 -9.70 -3.92
C SER A 284 4.27 -9.01 -5.22
N ASN A 285 3.32 -8.69 -6.10
CA ASN A 285 3.59 -7.92 -7.33
C ASN A 285 3.85 -6.43 -7.06
N TYR A 286 3.65 -5.99 -5.82
CA TYR A 286 3.82 -4.60 -5.39
C TYR A 286 4.70 -4.51 -4.13
N PRO A 287 5.92 -5.07 -4.13
CA PRO A 287 6.74 -5.16 -2.93
C PRO A 287 7.09 -3.80 -2.34
N ALA A 288 7.40 -2.79 -3.18
CA ALA A 288 7.68 -1.43 -2.71
C ALA A 288 6.48 -0.81 -1.99
N MET A 289 5.27 -1.05 -2.48
CA MET A 289 4.04 -0.58 -1.85
C MET A 289 3.80 -1.28 -0.50
N TYR A 290 3.94 -2.61 -0.47
CA TYR A 290 3.82 -3.39 0.77
C TYR A 290 4.85 -2.97 1.81
N MET A 291 6.12 -2.79 1.41
CA MET A 291 7.18 -2.28 2.28
C MET A 291 6.86 -0.88 2.80
N SER A 292 6.31 0.01 1.95
CA SER A 292 5.88 1.35 2.35
C SER A 292 4.80 1.31 3.42
N ILE A 293 3.76 0.51 3.20
CA ILE A 293 2.66 0.32 4.14
C ILE A 293 3.18 -0.24 5.48
N SER A 294 3.96 -1.33 5.42
CA SER A 294 4.53 -1.98 6.61
C SER A 294 5.42 -1.04 7.41
N SER A 295 6.28 -0.26 6.74
CA SER A 295 7.15 0.72 7.37
C SER A 295 6.36 1.86 8.02
N LEU A 296 5.33 2.38 7.35
CA LEU A 296 4.45 3.40 7.92
C LEU A 296 3.71 2.90 9.16
N TYR A 297 3.18 1.67 9.16
CA TYR A 297 2.58 1.06 10.35
C TYR A 297 3.59 0.87 11.48
N SER A 298 4.81 0.42 11.15
CA SER A 298 5.88 0.26 12.14
C SER A 298 6.21 1.59 12.82
N ILE A 299 6.39 2.66 12.05
CA ILE A 299 6.66 4.01 12.56
C ILE A 299 5.48 4.51 13.40
N ALA A 300 4.24 4.36 12.90
CA ALA A 300 3.04 4.76 13.62
C ALA A 300 2.91 4.06 14.98
N ASN A 301 3.15 2.74 15.02
CA ASN A 301 3.12 1.96 16.25
C ASN A 301 4.25 2.36 17.21
N LYS A 302 5.48 2.55 16.71
CA LYS A 302 6.61 3.01 17.52
C LYS A 302 6.35 4.39 18.14
N LEU A 303 5.78 5.32 17.37
CA LEU A 303 5.39 6.64 17.86
C LEU A 303 4.32 6.52 18.95
N PHE A 304 3.27 5.75 18.72
CA PHE A 304 2.17 5.63 19.66
C PHE A 304 2.59 4.93 20.95
N TYR A 305 3.09 3.70 20.86
CA TYR A 305 3.49 2.93 22.06
C TYR A 305 4.74 3.49 22.72
N GLY A 306 5.70 3.98 21.93
CA GLY A 306 6.90 4.65 22.46
C GLY A 306 6.52 5.88 23.28
N ALA A 307 5.68 6.75 22.75
CA ALA A 307 5.22 7.93 23.48
C ALA A 307 4.45 7.57 24.77
N LEU A 308 3.60 6.53 24.75
CA LEU A 308 2.89 6.06 25.95
C LEU A 308 3.87 5.58 27.05
N ILE A 309 4.85 4.78 26.68
CA ILE A 309 5.84 4.24 27.61
C ILE A 309 6.71 5.37 28.20
N PHE A 310 7.24 6.24 27.33
CA PHE A 310 8.05 7.38 27.76
C PHE A 310 7.25 8.34 28.64
N ALA A 311 5.99 8.64 28.28
CA ALA A 311 5.11 9.44 29.11
C ALA A 311 4.93 8.82 30.51
N GLY A 312 4.65 7.52 30.56
CA GLY A 312 4.48 6.81 31.83
C GLY A 312 5.70 6.90 32.73
N ILE A 313 6.89 6.63 32.18
CA ILE A 313 8.16 6.68 32.90
C ILE A 313 8.48 8.11 33.38
N ILE A 314 8.47 9.07 32.48
CA ILE A 314 8.87 10.46 32.81
C ILE A 314 7.88 11.09 33.80
N VAL A 315 6.58 10.90 33.59
CA VAL A 315 5.58 11.46 34.51
C VAL A 315 5.63 10.75 35.86
N ALA A 316 5.82 9.42 35.89
CA ALA A 316 6.00 8.71 37.16
C ALA A 316 7.18 9.25 37.96
N LEU A 317 8.34 9.47 37.32
CA LEU A 317 9.54 10.05 37.96
C LEU A 317 9.28 11.48 38.46
N LEU A 318 8.65 12.32 37.62
CA LEU A 318 8.33 13.70 38.03
C LEU A 318 7.34 13.74 39.20
N LEU A 319 6.28 12.92 39.13
CA LEU A 319 5.33 12.80 40.24
C LEU A 319 5.99 12.27 41.51
N LEU A 320 6.91 11.31 41.41
CA LEU A 320 7.65 10.80 42.54
C LEU A 320 8.51 11.90 43.20
N LEU A 321 9.23 12.69 42.39
CA LEU A 321 9.98 13.85 42.88
C LEU A 321 9.05 14.91 43.49
N TRP A 322 7.92 15.14 42.85
CA TRP A 322 6.95 16.14 43.30
C TRP A 322 6.30 15.74 44.66
N ILE A 323 5.86 14.48 44.79
CA ILE A 323 5.27 13.96 46.02
C ILE A 323 6.33 13.90 47.14
N ASN A 324 7.58 13.51 46.81
CA ASN A 324 8.69 13.51 47.77
C ASN A 324 8.96 14.91 48.37
N ALA A 325 8.91 15.95 47.52
CA ALA A 325 9.10 17.34 47.96
C ALA A 325 7.99 17.81 48.93
N ARG A 326 6.88 17.08 49.01
CA ARG A 326 5.71 17.40 49.88
C ARG A 326 5.59 16.45 51.09
N LYS A 327 6.62 15.67 51.42
CA LYS A 327 6.58 14.69 52.52
C LYS A 327 6.10 15.33 53.82
N ARG A 328 6.58 16.53 54.18
CA ARG A 328 6.16 17.26 55.39
C ARG A 328 4.69 17.67 55.35
N GLU A 329 4.19 18.19 54.26
CA GLU A 329 2.77 18.53 54.10
C GLU A 329 1.88 17.29 54.26
N ILE A 330 2.29 16.16 53.65
CA ILE A 330 1.57 14.88 53.75
C ILE A 330 1.54 14.40 55.20
N ALA A 331 2.69 14.46 55.91
CA ALA A 331 2.79 14.07 57.29
C ALA A 331 1.86 14.93 58.20
N ILE A 332 1.84 16.23 58.01
CA ILE A 332 0.93 17.15 58.74
C ILE A 332 -0.54 16.79 58.44
N MET A 333 -0.91 16.52 57.17
CA MET A 333 -2.28 16.12 56.84
C MET A 333 -2.67 14.80 57.49
N LEU A 334 -1.76 13.82 57.58
CA LEU A 334 -2.00 12.55 58.23
C LEU A 334 -2.14 12.74 59.75
N SER A 335 -1.31 13.57 60.38
CA SER A 335 -1.39 13.90 61.81
C SER A 335 -2.69 14.65 62.20
N LEU A 336 -3.30 15.38 61.24
CA LEU A 336 -4.61 16.00 61.40
C LEU A 336 -5.80 15.05 61.12
N GLY A 337 -5.51 13.74 60.93
CA GLY A 337 -6.51 12.71 60.72
C GLY A 337 -7.06 12.63 59.28
N ILE A 338 -6.44 13.32 58.32
CA ILE A 338 -6.86 13.22 56.89
C ILE A 338 -6.48 11.86 56.35
N SER A 339 -7.46 11.11 55.86
CA SER A 339 -7.21 9.75 55.32
C SER A 339 -6.30 9.74 54.12
N LYS A 340 -5.49 8.67 53.95
CA LYS A 340 -4.60 8.46 52.80
C LYS A 340 -5.34 8.56 51.48
N VAL A 341 -6.58 8.08 51.38
CA VAL A 341 -7.46 8.18 50.20
C VAL A 341 -7.75 9.62 49.84
N ARG A 342 -8.00 10.49 50.82
CA ARG A 342 -8.25 11.91 50.57
C ARG A 342 -7.00 12.63 50.08
N ILE A 343 -5.83 12.28 50.57
CA ILE A 343 -4.56 12.83 50.09
C ILE A 343 -4.30 12.40 48.63
N PHE A 344 -4.51 11.11 48.33
CA PHE A 344 -4.43 10.60 46.97
C PHE A 344 -5.42 11.30 46.05
N GLY A 345 -6.66 11.47 46.45
CA GLY A 345 -7.68 12.19 45.70
C GLY A 345 -7.31 13.65 45.42
N GLN A 346 -6.56 14.30 46.33
CA GLN A 346 -6.05 15.66 46.08
C GLN A 346 -5.00 15.66 44.97
N PHE A 347 -4.06 14.70 44.97
CA PHE A 347 -3.08 14.57 43.89
C PHE A 347 -3.71 14.24 42.55
N MET A 348 -4.78 13.42 42.56
CA MET A 348 -5.55 13.12 41.36
C MET A 348 -6.16 14.39 40.74
N ILE A 349 -6.77 15.25 41.59
CA ILE A 349 -7.36 16.52 41.14
C ILE A 349 -6.29 17.48 40.62
N GLU A 350 -5.12 17.55 41.28
CA GLU A 350 -3.97 18.36 40.86
C GLU A 350 -3.49 17.88 39.48
N LEU A 351 -3.39 16.55 39.25
CA LEU A 351 -3.03 15.95 37.98
C LEU A 351 -4.04 16.27 36.89
N LEU A 352 -5.36 16.19 37.18
CA LEU A 352 -6.42 16.52 36.22
C LEU A 352 -6.35 17.99 35.76
N PHE A 353 -6.03 18.93 36.66
CA PHE A 353 -5.83 20.33 36.29
C PHE A 353 -4.65 20.55 35.34
N MET A 354 -3.69 19.66 35.31
CA MET A 354 -2.55 19.70 34.36
C MET A 354 -2.86 18.96 33.07
N ILE A 355 -3.57 17.83 33.13
CA ILE A 355 -3.91 16.99 31.98
C ILE A 355 -4.83 17.73 30.99
N ILE A 356 -5.86 18.42 31.49
CA ILE A 356 -6.85 19.09 30.63
C ILE A 356 -6.18 20.11 29.67
N PRO A 357 -5.41 21.11 30.17
CA PRO A 357 -4.72 22.05 29.27
C PRO A 357 -3.66 21.37 28.40
N SER A 358 -3.03 20.26 28.87
CA SER A 358 -2.08 19.50 28.08
C SER A 358 -2.73 18.87 26.83
N TYR A 359 -3.94 18.32 26.97
CA TYR A 359 -4.66 17.75 25.84
C TYR A 359 -5.13 18.79 24.83
N ALA A 360 -5.58 19.95 25.31
CA ALA A 360 -5.93 21.06 24.41
C ALA A 360 -4.71 21.53 23.61
N LEU A 361 -3.55 21.67 24.27
CA LEU A 361 -2.30 22.05 23.64
C LEU A 361 -1.83 20.97 22.65
N SER A 362 -1.91 19.68 23.03
CA SER A 362 -1.49 18.57 22.18
C SER A 362 -2.30 18.47 20.90
N TYR A 363 -3.62 18.71 20.98
CA TYR A 363 -4.47 18.74 19.80
C TYR A 363 -4.09 19.85 18.83
N GLY A 364 -3.86 21.07 19.34
CA GLY A 364 -3.41 22.21 18.53
C GLY A 364 -2.06 21.94 17.86
N LEU A 365 -1.08 21.39 18.59
CA LEU A 365 0.22 21.04 18.07
C LEU A 365 0.11 19.91 17.02
N ALA A 366 -0.64 18.86 17.30
CA ALA A 366 -0.84 17.75 16.36
C ALA A 366 -1.53 18.23 15.08
N TYR A 367 -2.55 19.08 15.19
CA TYR A 367 -3.23 19.66 14.03
C TYR A 367 -2.27 20.47 13.14
N TYR A 368 -1.47 21.33 13.76
CA TYR A 368 -0.52 22.19 13.03
C TYR A 368 0.60 21.39 12.35
N PHE A 369 1.17 20.40 13.04
CA PHE A 369 2.32 19.65 12.53
C PHE A 369 1.95 18.39 11.72
N SER A 370 0.68 17.95 11.70
CA SER A 370 0.28 16.67 11.13
C SER A 370 0.70 16.47 9.67
N GLN A 371 0.48 17.46 8.81
CA GLN A 371 0.81 17.39 7.38
C GLN A 371 2.32 17.37 7.14
N SER A 372 3.05 18.30 7.74
CA SER A 372 4.51 18.39 7.60
C SER A 372 5.21 17.12 8.10
N PHE A 373 4.72 16.59 9.23
CA PHE A 373 5.25 15.36 9.81
C PHE A 373 4.92 14.13 8.95
N GLY A 374 3.69 14.07 8.40
CA GLY A 374 3.28 13.03 7.46
C GLY A 374 4.14 13.02 6.19
N HIS A 375 4.38 14.17 5.58
CA HIS A 375 5.26 14.29 4.40
C HIS A 375 6.70 13.91 4.72
N MET A 376 7.25 14.34 5.85
CA MET A 376 8.61 13.99 6.26
C MET A 376 8.78 12.48 6.41
N ILE A 377 7.84 11.82 7.09
CA ILE A 377 7.89 10.36 7.27
C ILE A 377 7.75 9.64 5.93
N LEU A 378 6.80 10.06 5.08
CA LEU A 378 6.60 9.45 3.77
C LEU A 378 7.87 9.54 2.92
N ASN A 379 8.50 10.72 2.85
CA ASN A 379 9.73 10.92 2.09
C ASN A 379 10.88 10.05 2.60
N ASN A 380 11.05 9.92 3.91
CA ASN A 380 12.09 9.06 4.49
C ASN A 380 11.82 7.59 4.17
N VAL A 381 10.57 7.12 4.34
CA VAL A 381 10.20 5.74 4.05
C VAL A 381 10.39 5.41 2.57
N THR A 382 9.96 6.29 1.67
CA THR A 382 10.11 6.07 0.22
C THR A 382 11.58 6.09 -0.22
N ALA A 383 12.40 6.98 0.34
CA ALA A 383 13.84 7.03 0.06
C ALA A 383 14.57 5.77 0.55
N ASP A 384 14.23 5.27 1.75
CA ASP A 384 14.86 4.07 2.30
C ASP A 384 14.47 2.81 1.50
N ILE A 385 13.21 2.71 1.06
CA ILE A 385 12.75 1.60 0.24
C ILE A 385 13.38 1.65 -1.15
N ALA A 386 13.49 2.83 -1.77
CA ALA A 386 14.17 2.99 -3.06
C ALA A 386 15.62 2.50 -2.99
N LYS A 387 16.35 2.82 -1.91
CA LYS A 387 17.71 2.31 -1.67
C LYS A 387 17.75 0.78 -1.49
N GLN A 388 16.80 0.21 -0.74
CA GLN A 388 16.74 -1.23 -0.54
C GLN A 388 16.47 -1.98 -1.85
N LEU A 389 15.55 -1.49 -2.67
CA LEU A 389 15.24 -2.08 -3.98
C LEU A 389 16.40 -1.96 -4.96
N ALA A 390 17.09 -0.81 -4.99
CA ALA A 390 18.29 -0.63 -5.81
C ALA A 390 19.40 -1.62 -5.42
N ASN A 391 19.62 -1.85 -4.13
CA ASN A 391 20.61 -2.78 -3.62
C ASN A 391 20.28 -4.27 -3.91
N GLN A 392 19.00 -4.59 -4.06
CA GLN A 392 18.56 -5.97 -4.39
C GLN A 392 18.65 -6.29 -5.89
N GLY A 393 19.09 -5.35 -6.72
CA GLY A 393 19.18 -5.54 -8.17
C GLY A 393 17.80 -5.69 -8.86
N ALA A 394 16.75 -5.33 -8.18
CA ALA A 394 15.38 -5.45 -8.65
C ALA A 394 15.05 -4.64 -9.92
N SER A 395 15.92 -3.69 -10.28
CA SER A 395 15.83 -2.92 -11.52
C SER A 395 16.28 -3.70 -12.77
N ASN A 396 16.89 -4.88 -12.61
CA ASN A 396 17.51 -5.66 -13.69
C ASN A 396 16.76 -6.94 -14.04
N GLN A 397 15.52 -7.13 -13.62
CA GLN A 397 14.70 -8.24 -14.12
C GLN A 397 14.24 -7.90 -15.54
N LEU A 398 15.08 -8.29 -16.49
CA LEU A 398 14.83 -8.25 -17.93
C LEU A 398 13.60 -9.10 -18.26
N GLY A 399 12.60 -8.48 -18.88
CA GLY A 399 11.44 -9.17 -19.46
C GLY A 399 10.10 -8.96 -18.78
N ALA A 400 10.02 -8.18 -17.71
CA ALA A 400 8.79 -8.00 -16.93
C ALA A 400 8.29 -6.53 -16.96
N GLY A 401 7.92 -5.99 -18.12
CA GLY A 401 7.57 -4.58 -18.24
C GLY A 401 6.51 -4.05 -17.25
N ALA A 402 5.36 -4.72 -17.13
CA ALA A 402 4.31 -4.31 -16.17
C ALA A 402 4.67 -4.65 -14.72
N GLU A 403 5.39 -5.72 -14.51
CA GLU A 403 5.84 -6.19 -13.20
C GLU A 403 6.87 -5.23 -12.60
N VAL A 404 7.78 -4.67 -13.42
CA VAL A 404 8.76 -3.67 -12.96
C VAL A 404 8.08 -2.39 -12.47
N ASP A 405 7.04 -1.91 -13.16
CA ASP A 405 6.33 -0.70 -12.77
C ASP A 405 5.47 -0.90 -11.51
N GLY A 406 4.85 -2.06 -11.36
CA GLY A 406 4.17 -2.45 -10.13
C GLY A 406 5.15 -2.62 -8.96
N PHE A 407 6.30 -3.24 -9.23
CA PHE A 407 7.34 -3.51 -8.25
C PHE A 407 7.86 -2.25 -7.56
N ASN A 408 8.08 -1.17 -8.31
CA ASN A 408 8.60 0.09 -7.80
C ASN A 408 7.51 1.07 -7.33
N LYS A 409 6.23 0.72 -7.45
CA LYS A 409 5.15 1.60 -7.02
C LYS A 409 5.13 1.74 -5.51
N MET A 410 5.19 2.97 -5.02
CA MET A 410 5.13 3.33 -3.60
C MET A 410 3.91 4.20 -3.30
N ILE A 411 3.59 4.38 -2.02
CA ILE A 411 2.61 5.39 -1.59
C ILE A 411 3.18 6.78 -1.92
N THR A 412 2.43 7.56 -2.68
CA THR A 412 2.83 8.90 -3.14
C THR A 412 2.27 10.03 -2.30
N SER A 413 1.24 9.77 -1.49
CA SER A 413 0.63 10.78 -0.63
C SER A 413 0.15 10.17 0.69
N LEU A 414 0.39 10.88 1.78
CA LEU A 414 -0.04 10.51 3.11
C LEU A 414 -0.70 11.73 3.78
N ASN A 415 -2.02 11.78 3.70
CA ASN A 415 -2.78 12.88 4.30
C ASN A 415 -3.12 12.56 5.77
N VAL A 416 -2.31 13.07 6.68
CA VAL A 416 -2.50 12.84 8.12
C VAL A 416 -3.52 13.84 8.66
N HIS A 417 -4.74 13.37 8.90
CA HIS A 417 -5.79 14.16 9.52
C HIS A 417 -5.94 13.81 11.00
N VAL A 418 -5.92 14.83 11.85
CA VAL A 418 -6.22 14.70 13.26
C VAL A 418 -7.73 14.73 13.45
N SER A 419 -8.35 13.58 13.75
CA SER A 419 -9.79 13.47 14.00
C SER A 419 -10.09 13.47 15.50
N MET A 420 -11.32 13.90 15.87
CA MET A 420 -11.79 13.86 17.26
C MET A 420 -11.77 12.44 17.85
N ASP A 421 -12.07 11.41 17.05
CA ASP A 421 -12.01 10.01 17.49
C ASP A 421 -10.59 9.63 17.91
N THR A 422 -9.59 10.01 17.10
CA THR A 422 -8.18 9.79 17.43
C THR A 422 -7.79 10.48 18.72
N MET A 423 -8.25 11.72 18.93
CA MET A 423 -8.01 12.46 20.16
C MET A 423 -8.63 11.77 21.37
N LEU A 424 -9.88 11.32 21.30
CA LEU A 424 -10.57 10.63 22.40
C LEU A 424 -9.87 9.32 22.79
N ILE A 425 -9.40 8.56 21.81
CA ILE A 425 -8.62 7.34 22.05
C ILE A 425 -7.32 7.68 22.82
N VAL A 426 -6.59 8.70 22.39
CA VAL A 426 -5.34 9.12 23.04
C VAL A 426 -5.61 9.63 24.45
N ILE A 427 -6.65 10.44 24.66
CA ILE A 427 -7.06 10.90 25.99
C ILE A 427 -7.31 9.71 26.92
N GLY A 428 -8.05 8.68 26.46
CA GLY A 428 -8.31 7.48 27.24
C GLY A 428 -7.02 6.77 27.67
N PHE A 429 -6.18 6.40 26.70
CA PHE A 429 -4.92 5.69 26.97
C PHE A 429 -3.96 6.52 27.84
N MET A 430 -3.74 7.80 27.50
CA MET A 430 -2.85 8.67 28.26
C MET A 430 -3.35 8.89 29.67
N THR A 431 -4.65 9.08 29.89
CA THR A 431 -5.22 9.22 31.23
C THR A 431 -4.98 7.97 32.08
N ILE A 432 -5.16 6.78 31.52
CA ILE A 432 -4.85 5.51 32.20
C ILE A 432 -3.37 5.47 32.62
N VAL A 433 -2.46 5.79 31.70
CA VAL A 433 -1.01 5.81 31.97
C VAL A 433 -0.69 6.82 33.08
N MET A 434 -1.29 8.02 33.04
CA MET A 434 -1.08 9.05 34.07
C MET A 434 -1.59 8.63 35.46
N VAL A 435 -2.75 7.99 35.51
CA VAL A 435 -3.31 7.45 36.76
C VAL A 435 -2.42 6.34 37.32
N LEU A 436 -1.95 5.43 36.48
CA LEU A 436 -1.00 4.38 36.89
C LEU A 436 0.31 4.99 37.41
N ALA A 437 0.85 5.98 36.71
CA ALA A 437 2.04 6.71 37.15
C ALA A 437 1.85 7.36 38.51
N LEU A 438 0.70 7.97 38.77
CA LEU A 438 0.35 8.56 40.07
C LEU A 438 0.24 7.49 41.18
N VAL A 439 -0.43 6.37 40.87
CA VAL A 439 -0.56 5.27 41.84
C VAL A 439 0.85 4.74 42.24
N ILE A 440 1.70 4.43 41.26
CA ILE A 440 3.07 3.93 41.50
C ILE A 440 3.87 4.95 42.32
N SER A 441 3.82 6.23 41.98
CA SER A 441 4.58 7.28 42.65
C SER A 441 4.10 7.56 44.06
N SER A 442 2.80 7.44 44.34
CA SER A 442 2.22 7.69 45.64
C SER A 442 2.31 6.51 46.61
N MET A 443 2.29 5.27 46.12
CA MET A 443 2.31 4.06 46.95
C MET A 443 3.48 4.01 47.91
N ARG A 444 4.68 4.41 47.47
CA ARG A 444 5.88 4.40 48.30
C ARG A 444 5.76 5.29 49.52
N ILE A 445 5.15 6.46 49.38
CA ILE A 445 5.00 7.45 50.47
C ILE A 445 3.83 7.10 51.38
N LEU A 446 2.71 6.69 50.78
CA LEU A 446 1.50 6.34 51.53
C LEU A 446 1.64 5.02 52.32
N LYS A 447 2.61 4.15 52.00
CA LYS A 447 2.93 2.95 52.79
C LYS A 447 3.75 3.26 54.08
N ASN A 448 4.49 4.37 54.10
CA ASN A 448 5.31 4.73 55.26
C ASN A 448 4.47 5.20 56.46
N LYS A 449 4.96 4.97 57.68
CA LYS A 449 4.34 5.46 58.91
C LYS A 449 4.61 6.98 59.06
N GLU A 450 3.70 7.68 59.71
CA GLU A 450 3.76 9.15 59.88
C GLU A 450 5.06 9.65 60.47
N LYS A 451 5.59 8.94 61.50
CA LYS A 451 6.85 9.28 62.17
C LYS A 451 8.06 9.22 61.23
N THR A 452 8.11 8.23 60.31
CA THR A 452 9.21 8.06 59.35
C THR A 452 9.24 9.20 58.31
N LEU A 453 8.06 9.73 57.93
CA LEU A 453 7.96 10.82 56.94
C LEU A 453 8.43 12.18 57.52
N ILE A 454 8.44 12.36 58.84
CA ILE A 454 8.88 13.61 59.50
C ILE A 454 10.41 13.60 59.70
N TYR A 455 11.00 12.45 60.03
CA TYR A 455 12.38 12.35 60.42
C TYR A 455 13.39 11.96 59.32
N GLU A 456 12.90 11.47 58.15
CA GLU A 456 13.79 11.30 56.97
C GLU A 456 14.16 12.67 56.39
N ARG A 457 15.42 13.09 56.56
CA ARG A 457 16.07 14.24 55.89
C ARG A 457 16.36 13.94 54.43
#